data_436e7742bf8dffdff7ef10b6b1b55e4b
#
_entry.id   436e7742bf8dffdff7ef10b6b1b55e4b
#
_cell.length_a   1.000
_cell.length_b   1.000
_cell.length_c   1.000
_cell.angle_alpha   90.00
_cell.angle_beta   90.00
_cell.angle_gamma   90.00
#
_symmetry.space_group_name_H-M   'P 1'
#
loop_
_entity.id
_entity.type
_entity.pdbx_description
1 polymer ?
#
loop_
_entity_poly.entity_id
_entity_poly.type
_entity_poly.pdbx_seq_one_letter_code
_entity_poly.pdbx_strand_id
1 'polypeptide(L)'
;MGVNVVRDPDPLEIYTDREGEVIFKKHSPIGELASFAAQYADTLYKTCNMSVIISDRDAVIASAGVSKKEYNDKHLSPELEKVIESRGMYTWKEGTEKIPVITEGTTHFVSCAMPIISEGDVVGCVASLCNANGEDKAKETVGGDIEAKLITTAAGFLGRQLES
;
A
#
# COMPACT_ATOMS: atom_id res chain seq x y z
N MET A 1 38.85 3.51 -2.93
CA MET A 1 38.36 3.13 -3.14
C MET A 1 37.67 3.09 -3.31
N GLY A 2 37.62 3.13 -3.14
CA GLY A 2 36.87 2.99 -3.54
C GLY A 2 36.24 2.96 -3.11
N VAL A 3 36.27 3.21 -2.72
CA VAL A 3 35.67 3.04 -2.29
C VAL A 3 35.31 2.95 -1.79
N ASN A 4 35.45 3.01 -1.45
CA ASN A 4 35.11 2.76 -0.91
C ASN A 4 34.80 2.88 -0.23
N VAL A 5 34.92 3.13 0.01
CA VAL A 5 34.62 3.02 0.71
C VAL A 5 34.33 2.89 1.49
N VAL A 6 34.05 2.65 1.94
CA VAL A 6 33.74 2.38 2.83
C VAL A 6 33.38 1.56 3.13
N ARG A 7 33.74 0.97 3.59
CA ARG A 7 33.39 0.12 3.89
C ARG A 7 33.09 -0.30 4.77
N ASP A 8 33.02 -0.03 5.31
CA ASP A 8 32.69 -0.53 6.26
C ASP A 8 31.41 -0.80 6.50
N PRO A 9 31.05 -1.73 6.91
CA PRO A 9 29.76 -2.14 6.89
C PRO A 9 29.04 -1.54 7.90
N ASP A 10 28.17 -0.82 7.64
CA ASP A 10 27.38 -0.26 8.54
C ASP A 10 26.05 -0.80 8.50
N PRO A 11 25.17 -0.48 9.42
CA PRO A 11 23.84 -0.99 9.45
C PRO A 11 23.04 -0.55 8.26
N LEU A 12 23.44 0.50 7.62
CA LEU A 12 22.85 0.87 6.38
C LEU A 12 23.40 0.03 5.29
N GLU A 13 22.54 -0.47 4.45
CA GLU A 13 23.03 -1.16 3.30
C GLU A 13 23.41 -0.16 2.26
N ILE A 14 24.66 -0.16 1.91
CA ILE A 14 25.18 0.74 0.90
C ILE A 14 25.52 -0.08 -0.31
N TYR A 15 24.91 0.26 -1.41
CA TYR A 15 25.17 -0.43 -2.66
C TYR A 15 25.96 0.48 -3.55
N THR A 16 26.98 -0.06 -4.19
CA THR A 16 27.72 0.66 -5.19
C THR A 16 27.28 0.13 -6.54
N ASP A 17 26.74 0.99 -7.36
CA ASP A 17 26.36 0.53 -8.67
C ASP A 17 27.60 0.42 -9.53
N ARG A 18 27.41 0.05 -10.78
CA ARG A 18 28.54 -0.22 -11.63
C ARG A 18 29.37 0.97 -11.95
N GLU A 19 28.82 2.12 -11.82
CA GLU A 19 29.54 3.35 -12.05
C GLU A 19 30.19 3.87 -10.82
N GLY A 20 30.06 3.17 -9.71
CA GLY A 20 30.65 3.63 -8.48
C GLY A 20 29.77 4.53 -7.64
N GLU A 21 28.57 4.75 -8.07
CA GLU A 21 27.64 5.52 -7.27
C GLU A 21 27.21 4.74 -6.05
N VAL A 22 27.06 5.44 -4.94
CA VAL A 22 26.56 4.82 -3.73
C VAL A 22 25.06 5.06 -3.67
N ILE A 23 24.32 3.98 -3.62
CA ILE A 23 22.87 4.04 -3.59
C ILE A 23 22.39 3.64 -2.22
N PHE A 24 21.67 4.54 -1.56
CA PHE A 24 21.04 4.23 -0.28
C PHE A 24 19.63 3.75 -0.56
N LYS A 25 19.42 2.50 -0.35
CA LYS A 25 18.10 1.95 -0.55
C LYS A 25 17.30 2.13 0.72
N LYS A 26 16.21 2.83 0.62
CA LYS A 26 15.34 2.99 1.76
C LYS A 26 14.74 1.64 2.10
N HIS A 27 14.91 1.23 3.33
CA HIS A 27 14.38 -0.05 3.77
C HIS A 27 12.88 0.10 4.05
N SER A 28 12.09 -0.76 3.44
CA SER A 28 10.65 -0.79 3.66
C SER A 28 10.28 -2.20 4.08
N PRO A 29 9.87 -2.38 5.35
CA PRO A 29 9.53 -3.74 5.81
C PRO A 29 8.46 -4.40 4.96
N ILE A 30 7.41 -3.67 4.62
CA ILE A 30 6.33 -4.26 3.83
C ILE A 30 6.78 -4.51 2.40
N GLY A 31 7.80 -3.78 1.93
CA GLY A 31 8.33 -3.99 0.59
C GLY A 31 8.96 -5.35 0.42
N GLU A 32 9.42 -5.97 1.50
CA GLU A 32 9.96 -7.31 1.43
C GLU A 32 8.88 -8.34 1.16
N LEU A 33 7.63 -7.98 1.40
CA LEU A 33 6.50 -8.85 1.13
C LEU A 33 5.80 -8.50 -0.17
N ALA A 34 6.45 -7.75 -1.06
CA ALA A 34 5.78 -7.23 -2.25
C ALA A 34 5.14 -8.34 -3.09
N SER A 35 5.85 -9.44 -3.29
CA SER A 35 5.33 -10.55 -4.07
C SER A 35 4.12 -11.18 -3.38
N PHE A 36 4.21 -11.34 -2.07
CA PHE A 36 3.13 -11.89 -1.28
C PHE A 36 1.93 -10.93 -1.28
N ALA A 37 2.20 -9.64 -1.13
CA ALA A 37 1.15 -8.63 -1.15
C ALA A 37 0.43 -8.63 -2.48
N ALA A 38 1.16 -8.80 -3.58
CA ALA A 38 0.55 -8.85 -4.89
C ALA A 38 -0.39 -10.03 -5.02
N GLN A 39 0.00 -11.17 -4.49
CA GLN A 39 -0.85 -12.36 -4.52
C GLN A 39 -2.10 -12.17 -3.66
N TYR A 40 -1.94 -11.53 -2.52
CA TYR A 40 -3.07 -11.27 -1.64
C TYR A 40 -4.07 -10.32 -2.32
N ALA A 41 -3.55 -9.25 -2.93
CA ALA A 41 -4.39 -8.29 -3.64
C ALA A 41 -5.14 -8.97 -4.78
N ASP A 42 -4.44 -9.80 -5.57
CA ASP A 42 -5.07 -10.53 -6.65
C ASP A 42 -6.18 -11.45 -6.14
N THR A 43 -5.96 -12.10 -5.01
CA THR A 43 -6.96 -13.00 -4.44
C THR A 43 -8.20 -12.22 -4.04
N LEU A 44 -8.02 -11.07 -3.41
CA LEU A 44 -9.16 -10.24 -3.05
C LEU A 44 -9.93 -9.79 -4.28
N TYR A 45 -9.22 -9.46 -5.34
CA TYR A 45 -9.87 -9.03 -6.56
C TYR A 45 -10.66 -10.18 -7.20
N LYS A 46 -10.03 -11.34 -7.30
CA LYS A 46 -10.67 -12.48 -7.97
C LYS A 46 -11.82 -13.06 -7.16
N THR A 47 -11.70 -13.05 -5.85
CA THR A 47 -12.68 -13.66 -4.98
C THR A 47 -13.82 -12.71 -4.65
N CYS A 48 -13.51 -11.46 -4.38
CA CYS A 48 -14.48 -10.50 -3.86
C CYS A 48 -14.73 -9.34 -4.80
N ASN A 49 -14.11 -9.35 -5.98
CA ASN A 49 -14.25 -8.27 -6.96
C ASN A 49 -13.78 -6.93 -6.40
N MET A 50 -12.78 -6.97 -5.51
CA MET A 50 -12.25 -5.77 -4.87
C MET A 50 -11.09 -5.22 -5.66
N SER A 51 -11.19 -3.93 -6.02
CA SER A 51 -10.02 -3.21 -6.49
C SER A 51 -9.24 -2.77 -5.28
N VAL A 52 -7.98 -3.16 -5.20
CA VAL A 52 -7.22 -3.04 -3.96
C VAL A 52 -5.81 -2.56 -4.26
N ILE A 53 -5.29 -1.69 -3.39
CA ILE A 53 -3.85 -1.41 -3.38
C ILE A 53 -3.30 -1.72 -2.01
N ILE A 54 -2.02 -2.10 -2.00
CA ILE A 54 -1.25 -2.27 -0.78
C ILE A 54 -0.04 -1.39 -0.91
N SER A 55 0.26 -0.63 0.12
CA SER A 55 1.33 0.36 0.04
C SER A 55 2.25 0.25 1.24
N ASP A 56 3.46 0.80 1.09
CA ASP A 56 4.25 1.16 2.26
C ASP A 56 3.82 2.57 2.67
N ARG A 57 4.65 3.27 3.41
CA ARG A 57 4.26 4.59 3.90
C ARG A 57 4.33 5.67 2.82
N ASP A 58 4.96 5.37 1.70
CA ASP A 58 5.23 6.38 0.69
C ASP A 58 4.62 6.06 -0.67
N ALA A 59 4.54 4.79 -1.03
CA ALA A 59 4.18 4.42 -2.40
C ALA A 59 3.44 3.10 -2.45
N VAL A 60 2.72 2.89 -3.54
CA VAL A 60 1.99 1.64 -3.79
C VAL A 60 3.00 0.54 -4.12
N ILE A 61 2.89 -0.59 -3.43
CA ILE A 61 3.76 -1.74 -3.71
C ILE A 61 3.03 -2.87 -4.45
N ALA A 62 1.71 -2.89 -4.39
CA ALA A 62 0.94 -3.91 -5.09
C ALA A 62 -0.45 -3.39 -5.38
N SER A 63 -1.05 -3.88 -6.45
CA SER A 63 -2.40 -3.47 -6.81
C SER A 63 -3.09 -4.60 -7.55
N ALA A 64 -4.41 -4.61 -7.50
CA ALA A 64 -5.23 -5.55 -8.24
C ALA A 64 -6.56 -4.89 -8.57
N GLY A 65 -7.11 -5.23 -9.73
CA GLY A 65 -8.37 -4.65 -10.18
C GLY A 65 -8.22 -3.26 -10.78
N VAL A 66 -6.99 -2.77 -10.87
CA VAL A 66 -6.67 -1.48 -11.49
C VAL A 66 -5.41 -1.65 -12.31
N SER A 67 -5.07 -0.66 -13.10
CA SER A 67 -3.86 -0.72 -13.92
C SER A 67 -2.63 -0.70 -13.04
N LYS A 68 -1.86 -1.79 -13.07
CA LYS A 68 -0.63 -1.86 -12.28
C LYS A 68 0.38 -0.83 -12.75
N LYS A 69 0.39 -0.55 -14.05
CA LYS A 69 1.26 0.45 -14.61
C LYS A 69 0.96 1.83 -14.08
N GLU A 70 -0.31 2.09 -13.82
CA GLU A 70 -0.76 3.40 -13.37
C GLU A 70 -0.50 3.61 -11.87
N TYR A 71 -0.55 2.54 -11.10
CA TYR A 71 -0.52 2.66 -9.64
C TYR A 71 0.76 2.16 -8.97
N ASN A 72 1.35 1.07 -9.47
CA ASN A 72 2.50 0.50 -8.78
C ASN A 72 3.67 1.47 -8.78
N ASP A 73 4.32 1.57 -7.62
CA ASP A 73 5.49 2.44 -7.40
C ASP A 73 5.16 3.93 -7.44
N LYS A 74 3.89 4.28 -7.46
CA LYS A 74 3.51 5.69 -7.45
C LYS A 74 3.36 6.18 -6.01
N HIS A 75 3.66 7.46 -5.82
CA HIS A 75 3.55 8.09 -4.51
C HIS A 75 2.10 8.21 -4.09
N LEU A 76 1.85 7.93 -2.82
CA LEU A 76 0.52 8.09 -2.25
C LEU A 76 0.14 9.56 -2.19
N SER A 77 -1.15 9.83 -2.25
CA SER A 77 -1.64 11.19 -2.06
C SER A 77 -1.37 11.64 -0.62
N PRO A 78 -1.23 12.95 -0.41
CA PRO A 78 -1.08 13.46 0.96
C PRO A 78 -2.26 13.08 1.85
N GLU A 79 -3.46 13.02 1.28
CA GLU A 79 -4.64 12.67 2.05
C GLU A 79 -4.57 11.23 2.55
N LEU A 80 -4.11 10.32 1.70
CA LEU A 80 -3.98 8.93 2.12
C LEU A 80 -2.86 8.76 3.12
N GLU A 81 -1.79 9.52 2.97
CA GLU A 81 -0.71 9.50 3.95
C GLU A 81 -1.21 9.90 5.33
N LYS A 82 -2.12 10.87 5.39
CA LYS A 82 -2.69 11.27 6.66
C LYS A 82 -3.51 10.16 7.30
N VAL A 83 -4.24 9.41 6.48
CA VAL A 83 -4.99 8.26 6.99
C VAL A 83 -4.04 7.24 7.60
N ILE A 84 -2.93 6.98 6.92
CA ILE A 84 -1.94 6.04 7.42
C ILE A 84 -1.38 6.50 8.77
N GLU A 85 -1.05 7.77 8.87
CA GLU A 85 -0.50 8.33 10.10
C GLU A 85 -1.50 8.32 11.25
N SER A 86 -2.78 8.37 10.93
CA SER A 86 -3.81 8.38 11.97
C SER A 86 -3.93 7.05 12.69
N ARG A 87 -3.42 5.98 12.09
CA ARG A 87 -3.48 4.61 12.59
C ARG A 87 -4.88 4.04 12.66
N GLY A 88 -5.87 4.79 12.18
CA GLY A 88 -7.25 4.35 12.22
C GLY A 88 -7.77 4.00 10.85
N MET A 89 -8.90 3.32 10.84
CA MET A 89 -9.52 2.94 9.59
C MET A 89 -10.24 4.12 8.97
N TYR A 90 -10.13 4.24 7.65
CA TYR A 90 -10.87 5.24 6.89
C TYR A 90 -11.93 4.54 6.06
N THR A 91 -13.12 5.11 6.06
CA THR A 91 -14.20 4.65 5.18
C THR A 91 -14.86 5.88 4.56
N TRP A 92 -14.92 5.90 3.24
CA TRP A 92 -15.57 7.02 2.55
C TRP A 92 -17.06 6.94 2.73
N LYS A 93 -17.68 8.10 2.96
CA LYS A 93 -19.13 8.20 3.09
C LYS A 93 -19.65 9.22 2.11
N GLU A 94 -20.84 8.97 1.62
CA GLU A 94 -21.49 9.89 0.70
C GLU A 94 -21.58 11.26 1.32
N GLY A 95 -21.32 12.29 0.51
CA GLY A 95 -21.35 13.65 1.00
C GLY A 95 -20.02 14.16 1.50
N THR A 96 -19.01 13.29 1.61
CA THR A 96 -17.67 13.73 1.98
C THR A 96 -16.77 13.71 0.76
N GLU A 97 -15.64 14.39 0.88
CA GLU A 97 -14.68 14.43 -0.22
C GLU A 97 -14.02 13.06 -0.39
N LYS A 98 -13.76 12.73 -1.64
CA LYS A 98 -13.07 11.49 -1.95
C LYS A 98 -11.57 11.68 -1.82
N ILE A 99 -10.90 10.66 -1.31
CA ILE A 99 -9.45 10.69 -1.16
C ILE A 99 -8.83 10.01 -2.36
N PRO A 100 -7.97 10.72 -3.11
CA PRO A 100 -7.28 10.08 -4.21
C PRO A 100 -6.25 9.10 -3.68
N VAL A 101 -5.91 8.11 -4.49
CA VAL A 101 -4.97 7.07 -4.07
C VAL A 101 -3.53 7.57 -4.21
N ILE A 102 -3.22 8.17 -5.34
CA ILE A 102 -1.86 8.61 -5.64
C ILE A 102 -1.87 10.10 -5.96
N THR A 103 -0.68 10.67 -5.97
CA THR A 103 -0.53 12.12 -6.13
C THR A 103 -1.05 12.61 -7.47
N GLU A 104 -0.85 11.83 -8.53
CA GLU A 104 -1.23 12.28 -9.86
C GLU A 104 -2.16 11.29 -10.53
N GLY A 105 -3.16 11.84 -11.21
CA GLY A 105 -4.04 11.08 -12.09
C GLY A 105 -4.89 10.09 -11.33
N THR A 106 -6.16 10.36 -11.23
CA THR A 106 -6.98 9.47 -10.43
C THR A 106 -8.20 9.06 -11.20
N THR A 107 -8.26 7.79 -11.52
CA THR A 107 -9.49 7.20 -11.98
C THR A 107 -10.19 6.48 -10.84
N HIS A 108 -9.49 6.33 -9.71
CA HIS A 108 -10.03 5.63 -8.55
C HIS A 108 -9.76 6.43 -7.28
N PHE A 109 -10.61 6.24 -6.30
CA PHE A 109 -10.51 6.87 -5.00
C PHE A 109 -10.59 5.82 -3.91
N VAL A 110 -10.18 6.19 -2.70
CA VAL A 110 -10.18 5.26 -1.59
C VAL A 110 -11.59 5.05 -1.08
N SER A 111 -12.05 3.82 -1.07
CA SER A 111 -13.33 3.47 -0.47
C SER A 111 -13.13 3.17 1.01
N CYS A 112 -12.10 2.40 1.32
CA CYS A 112 -11.84 1.96 2.67
C CYS A 112 -10.36 1.70 2.79
N ALA A 113 -9.74 2.13 3.88
CA ALA A 113 -8.30 1.94 4.07
C ALA A 113 -8.01 1.61 5.51
N MET A 114 -7.06 0.70 5.72
CA MET A 114 -6.63 0.31 7.05
C MET A 114 -5.11 0.28 7.07
N PRO A 115 -4.48 1.00 8.00
CA PRO A 115 -3.02 0.95 8.11
C PRO A 115 -2.53 -0.43 8.52
N ILE A 116 -1.36 -0.79 8.03
CA ILE A 116 -0.69 -2.03 8.41
C ILE A 116 0.25 -1.69 9.55
N ILE A 117 0.06 -2.36 10.68
CA ILE A 117 0.87 -2.10 11.86
C ILE A 117 1.66 -3.35 12.19
N SER A 118 2.96 -3.18 12.38
CA SER A 118 3.86 -4.25 12.73
C SER A 118 4.70 -3.80 13.91
N GLU A 119 4.65 -4.56 15.00
CA GLU A 119 5.43 -4.27 16.21
C GLU A 119 5.22 -2.84 16.69
N GLY A 120 3.97 -2.38 16.60
CA GLY A 120 3.62 -1.05 17.07
C GLY A 120 3.83 0.08 16.10
N ASP A 121 4.49 -0.18 14.98
CA ASP A 121 4.78 0.85 13.99
C ASP A 121 3.91 0.70 12.76
N VAL A 122 3.49 1.82 12.21
CA VAL A 122 2.77 1.83 10.94
C VAL A 122 3.77 1.63 9.83
N VAL A 123 3.54 0.61 9.00
CA VAL A 123 4.47 0.29 7.91
C VAL A 123 3.84 0.45 6.54
N GLY A 124 2.54 0.64 6.46
CA GLY A 124 1.87 0.81 5.18
C GLY A 124 0.38 0.79 5.34
N CYS A 125 -0.32 0.46 4.26
CA CYS A 125 -1.77 0.34 4.33
C CYS A 125 -2.32 -0.58 3.25
N VAL A 126 -3.53 -1.06 3.51
CA VAL A 126 -4.33 -1.79 2.52
C VAL A 126 -5.56 -0.93 2.27
N ALA A 127 -5.90 -0.70 1.01
CA ALA A 127 -7.06 0.11 0.68
C ALA A 127 -7.87 -0.53 -0.44
N SER A 128 -9.18 -0.51 -0.29
CA SER A 128 -10.07 -0.85 -1.37
C SER A 128 -10.46 0.43 -2.09
N LEU A 129 -10.75 0.32 -3.38
CA LEU A 129 -10.93 1.48 -4.23
C LEU A 129 -12.31 1.49 -4.87
N CYS A 130 -12.81 2.68 -5.14
CA CYS A 130 -14.00 2.88 -5.94
C CYS A 130 -13.62 3.75 -7.13
N ASN A 131 -14.43 3.71 -8.19
CA ASN A 131 -14.12 4.53 -9.34
C ASN A 131 -14.61 5.97 -9.11
N ALA A 132 -14.37 6.83 -10.08
CA ALA A 132 -14.69 8.25 -9.95
C ALA A 132 -16.17 8.52 -9.74
N ASN A 133 -17.02 7.60 -10.18
CA ASN A 133 -18.48 7.74 -10.01
C ASN A 133 -18.94 7.23 -8.67
N GLY A 134 -18.04 6.75 -7.84
CA GLY A 134 -18.41 6.19 -6.55
C GLY A 134 -18.83 4.74 -6.61
N GLU A 135 -18.71 4.11 -7.77
CA GLU A 135 -19.03 2.69 -7.89
C GLU A 135 -17.96 1.84 -7.24
N ASP A 136 -18.40 0.95 -6.39
CA ASP A 136 -17.51 0.06 -5.65
C ASP A 136 -18.01 -1.35 -5.85
N LYS A 137 -17.31 -2.09 -6.71
CA LYS A 137 -17.73 -3.44 -7.06
C LYS A 137 -17.70 -4.38 -5.87
N ALA A 138 -16.81 -4.12 -4.92
CA ALA A 138 -16.77 -4.95 -3.72
C ALA A 138 -18.03 -4.76 -2.90
N LYS A 139 -18.53 -3.53 -2.79
CA LYS A 139 -19.77 -3.29 -2.05
C LYS A 139 -20.94 -3.97 -2.71
N GLU A 140 -20.95 -4.01 -4.05
CA GLU A 140 -22.02 -4.68 -4.78
C GLU A 140 -21.95 -6.19 -4.65
N THR A 141 -20.75 -6.72 -4.47
CA THR A 141 -20.54 -8.15 -4.42
C THR A 141 -20.71 -8.71 -3.01
N VAL A 142 -20.08 -8.06 -2.03
CA VAL A 142 -20.05 -8.59 -0.66
C VAL A 142 -20.61 -7.64 0.38
N GLY A 143 -20.88 -6.38 0.00
CA GLY A 143 -21.40 -5.41 0.95
C GLY A 143 -20.30 -4.65 1.65
N GLY A 144 -20.65 -3.42 2.11
CA GLY A 144 -19.67 -2.52 2.71
C GLY A 144 -19.07 -3.05 4.00
N ASP A 145 -19.88 -3.72 4.83
CA ASP A 145 -19.38 -4.25 6.09
C ASP A 145 -18.35 -5.35 5.85
N ILE A 146 -18.61 -6.22 4.88
CA ILE A 146 -17.68 -7.28 4.56
C ILE A 146 -16.42 -6.71 3.93
N GLU A 147 -16.58 -5.72 3.07
CA GLU A 147 -15.44 -5.05 2.48
C GLU A 147 -14.50 -4.51 3.55
N ALA A 148 -15.05 -3.82 4.54
CA ALA A 148 -14.25 -3.28 5.62
C ALA A 148 -13.55 -4.37 6.41
N LYS A 149 -14.25 -5.47 6.68
CA LYS A 149 -13.65 -6.59 7.40
C LYS A 149 -12.54 -7.24 6.62
N LEU A 150 -12.70 -7.37 5.31
CA LEU A 150 -11.66 -7.95 4.47
C LEU A 150 -10.41 -7.08 4.45
N ILE A 151 -10.59 -5.78 4.37
CA ILE A 151 -9.46 -4.84 4.38
C ILE A 151 -8.75 -4.89 5.73
N THR A 152 -9.50 -4.91 6.82
CA THR A 152 -8.93 -5.00 8.15
C THR A 152 -8.17 -6.30 8.34
N THR A 153 -8.75 -7.40 7.85
CA THR A 153 -8.11 -8.71 7.93
C THR A 153 -6.81 -8.74 7.15
N ALA A 154 -6.82 -8.16 5.95
CA ALA A 154 -5.61 -8.13 5.13
C ALA A 154 -4.52 -7.34 5.81
N ALA A 155 -4.86 -6.16 6.35
CA ALA A 155 -3.87 -5.34 7.03
C ALA A 155 -3.30 -6.05 8.26
N GLY A 156 -4.16 -6.69 9.04
CA GLY A 156 -3.72 -7.42 10.21
C GLY A 156 -2.83 -8.59 9.85
N PHE A 157 -3.19 -9.31 8.81
CA PHE A 157 -2.41 -10.46 8.38
C PHE A 157 -1.03 -10.06 7.90
N LEU A 158 -0.96 -9.00 7.07
CA LEU A 158 0.32 -8.54 6.57
C LEU A 158 1.21 -8.02 7.70
N GLY A 159 0.61 -7.32 8.67
CA GLY A 159 1.39 -6.86 9.81
C GLY A 159 1.99 -8.01 10.60
N ARG A 160 1.21 -9.08 10.78
CA ARG A 160 1.71 -10.24 11.50
C ARG A 160 2.79 -10.99 10.75
N GLN A 161 2.70 -11.02 9.42
CA GLN A 161 3.73 -11.65 8.62
C GLN A 161 5.08 -10.98 8.81
N LEU A 162 5.07 -9.68 9.06
CA LEU A 162 6.30 -8.94 9.27
C LEU A 162 6.89 -9.16 10.64
N GLU A 163 6.09 -9.66 11.59
CA GLU A 163 6.54 -9.89 12.95
C GLU A 163 7.18 -11.25 13.15
N SER A 164 7.05 -12.13 12.18
CA SER A 164 7.57 -13.49 12.34
C SER A 164 8.99 -13.66 11.82
#